data_d0e8de2491fcb693f76f1f1c3fde4e89
#
_entry.id   d0e8de2491fcb693f76f1f1c3fde4e89
#
_cell.length_a   1.000
_cell.length_b   1.000
_cell.length_c   1.000
_cell.angle_alpha   90.00
_cell.angle_beta   90.00
_cell.angle_gamma   90.00
#
_symmetry.space_group_name_H-M   'P 1'
#
loop_
_entity.id
_entity.type
_entity.pdbx_description
1 polymer ?
#
loop_
_entity_poly.entity_id
_entity_poly.type
_entity_poly.pdbx_seq_one_letter_code
_entity_poly.pdbx_strand_id
1 'polypeptide(L)'
;MKGEEVRFAAGDGECAGRLFWPERANGRVPCVVMGTGLSCVRDQGLDAFAERLAEAGFAALAFDYRCWGESGGMPRSLMSSARQREDFRAAVSHARGLAGVDPARIAIWGYSLGTGHAQSLAVDGADVAAIVCVAPLVNSRSSLLHSGGWGHIAKLTVAGIRDMSRAWRRAVPHRIPAIGEPGSPAVINSPNAVPGMAAITPPGSAWRNEVCARIALSAPYELGRKVRRINCPALYCVFEDDDVNPPELSKQAAHRVPHGELRTYPGGHFALTSEEVFDRVAGDQVDFLRRHLERPS
;
A
#
# COMPACT_ATOMS: atom_id res chain seq x y z
N MET A 1 -16.16 -9.78 10.86
CA MET A 1 -15.26 -10.16 12.00
C MET A 1 -14.73 -8.90 12.68
N LYS A 2 -14.68 -8.77 14.01
CA LYS A 2 -14.05 -7.60 14.65
C LYS A 2 -12.56 -7.87 14.78
N GLY A 3 -11.72 -7.04 14.11
CA GLY A 3 -10.29 -7.10 14.31
C GLY A 3 -9.89 -6.54 15.69
N GLU A 4 -8.79 -6.99 16.23
CA GLU A 4 -8.17 -6.55 17.47
C GLU A 4 -7.26 -5.35 17.21
N GLU A 5 -7.43 -4.25 17.95
CA GLU A 5 -6.55 -3.09 17.86
C GLU A 5 -5.17 -3.42 18.45
N VAL A 6 -4.13 -3.17 17.67
CA VAL A 6 -2.75 -3.42 18.09
C VAL A 6 -1.89 -2.17 17.88
N ARG A 7 -0.82 -2.07 18.67
CA ARG A 7 0.21 -1.04 18.51
C ARG A 7 1.58 -1.67 18.55
N PHE A 8 2.49 -1.19 17.72
CA PHE A 8 3.87 -1.69 17.68
C PHE A 8 4.86 -0.56 17.41
N ALA A 9 6.04 -0.69 17.98
CA ALA A 9 7.13 0.27 17.80
C ALA A 9 7.61 0.26 16.34
N ALA A 10 7.82 1.44 15.76
CA ALA A 10 8.36 1.62 14.43
C ALA A 10 9.27 2.86 14.42
N GLY A 11 10.56 2.67 14.18
CA GLY A 11 11.56 3.73 14.18
C GLY A 11 11.51 4.61 15.42
N ASP A 12 11.24 5.90 15.24
CA ASP A 12 11.15 6.91 16.28
C ASP A 12 9.72 7.10 16.88
N GLY A 13 8.83 6.14 16.64
CA GLY A 13 7.43 6.22 17.10
C GLY A 13 6.73 4.87 17.11
N GLU A 14 5.42 4.90 16.95
CA GLU A 14 4.60 3.68 16.89
C GLU A 14 3.61 3.72 15.72
N CYS A 15 3.28 2.53 15.22
CA CYS A 15 2.18 2.30 14.30
C CYS A 15 0.98 1.70 15.03
N ALA A 16 -0.22 2.13 14.63
CA ALA A 16 -1.49 1.51 15.00
C ALA A 16 -1.93 0.57 13.89
N GLY A 17 -2.52 -0.54 14.26
CA GLY A 17 -3.02 -1.53 13.31
C GLY A 17 -4.22 -2.26 13.87
N ARG A 18 -4.84 -3.04 13.00
CA ARG A 18 -5.91 -3.96 13.36
C ARG A 18 -5.52 -5.35 12.90
N LEU A 19 -5.55 -6.30 13.84
CA LEU A 19 -5.21 -7.70 13.61
C LEU A 19 -6.50 -8.52 13.55
N PHE A 20 -6.67 -9.21 12.45
CA PHE A 20 -7.78 -10.13 12.22
C PHE A 20 -7.28 -11.56 12.32
N TRP A 21 -7.96 -12.37 13.11
CA TRP A 21 -7.65 -13.78 13.27
C TRP A 21 -8.68 -14.65 12.56
N PRO A 22 -8.27 -15.78 11.98
CA PRO A 22 -9.24 -16.77 11.48
C PRO A 22 -10.05 -17.36 12.62
N GLU A 23 -11.34 -17.62 12.39
CA GLU A 23 -12.23 -18.20 13.42
C GLU A 23 -11.76 -19.58 13.91
N ARG A 24 -11.12 -20.34 13.04
CA ARG A 24 -10.60 -21.68 13.35
C ARG A 24 -9.11 -21.73 13.00
N ALA A 25 -8.29 -21.87 14.03
CA ALA A 25 -6.85 -22.04 13.88
C ALA A 25 -6.43 -23.36 14.54
N ASN A 26 -5.89 -24.29 13.76
CA ASN A 26 -5.24 -25.50 14.27
C ASN A 26 -3.72 -25.21 14.31
N GLY A 27 -3.24 -24.63 15.43
CA GLY A 27 -1.85 -24.24 15.58
C GLY A 27 -1.53 -22.86 15.01
N ARG A 28 -0.28 -22.64 14.62
CA ARG A 28 0.17 -21.36 14.06
C ARG A 28 -0.30 -21.18 12.62
N VAL A 29 -0.86 -20.01 12.32
CA VAL A 29 -1.40 -19.66 11.00
C VAL A 29 -0.44 -18.76 10.21
N PRO A 30 -0.53 -18.74 8.87
CA PRO A 30 0.16 -17.73 8.05
C PRO A 30 -0.40 -16.34 8.36
N CYS A 31 0.42 -15.30 8.13
CA CYS A 31 -0.01 -13.92 8.33
C CYS A 31 0.26 -13.06 7.09
N VAL A 32 -0.71 -12.19 6.77
CA VAL A 32 -0.60 -11.19 5.71
C VAL A 32 -0.50 -9.81 6.34
N VAL A 33 0.63 -9.13 6.15
CA VAL A 33 0.86 -7.76 6.63
C VAL A 33 0.50 -6.78 5.51
N MET A 34 -0.42 -5.84 5.79
CA MET A 34 -1.11 -5.05 4.77
C MET A 34 -0.84 -3.55 4.92
N GLY A 35 -0.35 -2.91 3.85
CA GLY A 35 -0.06 -1.48 3.80
C GLY A 35 -0.85 -0.73 2.74
N THR A 36 -1.31 0.47 3.08
CA THR A 36 -2.17 1.34 2.26
C THR A 36 -1.44 2.05 1.13
N GLY A 37 -2.22 2.71 0.25
CA GLY A 37 -1.76 3.62 -0.80
C GLY A 37 -1.36 5.01 -0.30
N LEU A 38 -1.17 5.93 -1.26
CA LEU A 38 -0.83 7.33 -1.00
C LEU A 38 -1.88 7.99 -0.12
N SER A 39 -1.46 8.57 1.00
CA SER A 39 -2.29 9.27 1.98
C SER A 39 -3.41 8.45 2.63
N CYS A 40 -3.65 7.23 2.17
CA CYS A 40 -4.72 6.40 2.69
C CYS A 40 -4.44 5.92 4.12
N VAL A 41 -5.51 5.61 4.82
CA VAL A 41 -5.52 4.98 6.14
C VAL A 41 -6.23 3.63 6.06
N ARG A 42 -6.03 2.76 7.05
CA ARG A 42 -6.47 1.35 7.01
C ARG A 42 -7.97 1.16 6.79
N ASP A 43 -8.82 2.07 7.29
CA ASP A 43 -10.28 1.98 7.14
C ASP A 43 -10.77 2.22 5.71
N GLN A 44 -9.89 2.66 4.81
CA GLN A 44 -10.17 2.85 3.39
C GLN A 44 -9.93 1.55 2.60
N GLY A 45 -10.66 0.49 2.97
CA GLY A 45 -10.73 -0.78 2.24
C GLY A 45 -9.80 -1.89 2.73
N LEU A 46 -8.76 -1.62 3.56
CA LEU A 46 -7.89 -2.70 4.04
C LEU A 46 -8.62 -3.67 4.96
N ASP A 47 -9.47 -3.16 5.84
CA ASP A 47 -10.22 -3.99 6.78
C ASP A 47 -11.07 -5.04 6.05
N ALA A 48 -11.70 -4.67 4.91
CA ALA A 48 -12.50 -5.62 4.11
C ALA A 48 -11.64 -6.76 3.51
N PHE A 49 -10.46 -6.44 3.00
CA PHE A 49 -9.52 -7.48 2.55
C PHE A 49 -9.01 -8.33 3.71
N ALA A 50 -8.70 -7.71 4.86
CA ALA A 50 -8.24 -8.41 6.06
C ALA A 50 -9.28 -9.39 6.59
N GLU A 51 -10.56 -9.02 6.60
CA GLU A 51 -11.68 -9.91 6.94
C GLU A 51 -11.77 -11.09 5.99
N ARG A 52 -11.68 -10.85 4.68
CA ARG A 52 -11.72 -11.92 3.66
C ARG A 52 -10.54 -12.90 3.80
N LEU A 53 -9.35 -12.38 4.13
CA LEU A 53 -8.17 -13.21 4.41
C LEU A 53 -8.34 -14.02 5.70
N ALA A 54 -8.93 -13.42 6.74
CA ALA A 54 -9.20 -14.14 8.00
C ALA A 54 -10.23 -15.25 7.81
N GLU A 55 -11.30 -15.02 7.04
CA GLU A 55 -12.27 -16.06 6.63
C GLU A 55 -11.60 -17.21 5.87
N ALA A 56 -10.54 -16.92 5.11
CA ALA A 56 -9.78 -17.89 4.35
C ALA A 56 -8.72 -18.66 5.16
N GLY A 57 -8.54 -18.35 6.46
CA GLY A 57 -7.62 -19.06 7.35
C GLY A 57 -6.28 -18.36 7.61
N PHE A 58 -6.11 -17.13 7.17
CA PHE A 58 -4.91 -16.31 7.40
C PHE A 58 -5.12 -15.35 8.58
N ALA A 59 -4.09 -15.09 9.38
CA ALA A 59 -4.07 -13.84 10.15
C ALA A 59 -3.80 -12.67 9.20
N ALA A 60 -4.42 -11.51 9.43
CA ALA A 60 -4.19 -10.33 8.62
C ALA A 60 -3.95 -9.11 9.51
N LEU A 61 -2.83 -8.41 9.31
CA LEU A 61 -2.46 -7.20 10.03
C LEU A 61 -2.55 -6.00 9.09
N ALA A 62 -3.63 -5.23 9.17
CA ALA A 62 -3.80 -3.95 8.49
C ALA A 62 -3.29 -2.82 9.40
N PHE A 63 -2.40 -1.93 8.92
CA PHE A 63 -1.84 -0.89 9.76
C PHE A 63 -1.79 0.48 9.06
N ASP A 64 -1.76 1.53 9.87
CA ASP A 64 -1.49 2.90 9.44
C ASP A 64 0.01 3.19 9.55
N TYR A 65 0.59 3.85 8.54
CA TYR A 65 1.96 4.33 8.62
C TYR A 65 2.09 5.45 9.65
N ARG A 66 3.30 5.62 10.23
CA ARG A 66 3.58 6.81 11.09
C ARG A 66 3.18 8.10 10.38
N CYS A 67 2.66 9.05 11.13
CA CYS A 67 2.10 10.34 10.70
C CYS A 67 0.72 10.27 10.02
N TRP A 68 0.12 9.09 9.92
CA TRP A 68 -1.19 8.86 9.28
C TRP A 68 -2.15 8.13 10.22
N GLY A 69 -3.46 8.26 9.94
CA GLY A 69 -4.51 7.56 10.67
C GLY A 69 -4.36 7.66 12.18
N GLU A 70 -4.41 6.52 12.86
CA GLU A 70 -4.29 6.40 14.31
C GLU A 70 -2.85 6.17 14.79
N SER A 71 -1.89 6.05 13.86
CA SER A 71 -0.47 5.95 14.18
C SER A 71 0.11 7.25 14.72
N GLY A 72 1.14 7.13 15.54
CA GLY A 72 1.91 8.25 16.06
C GLY A 72 2.73 8.97 14.98
N GLY A 73 3.49 9.97 15.40
CA GLY A 73 4.44 10.68 14.56
C GLY A 73 4.00 12.06 14.11
N MET A 74 5.00 12.93 13.96
CA MET A 74 4.85 14.34 13.56
C MET A 74 5.88 14.69 12.49
N PRO A 75 5.58 15.68 11.64
CA PRO A 75 4.26 16.33 11.48
C PRO A 75 3.24 15.37 10.88
N ARG A 76 1.94 15.55 11.18
CA ARG A 76 0.88 14.76 10.55
C ARG A 76 0.88 14.98 9.06
N SER A 77 0.44 13.96 8.31
CA SER A 77 0.39 13.93 6.84
C SER A 77 1.78 14.00 6.19
N LEU A 78 2.84 13.67 6.95
CA LEU A 78 4.17 13.51 6.38
C LEU A 78 4.28 12.16 5.70
N MET A 79 4.60 12.18 4.42
CA MET A 79 4.93 10.98 3.67
C MET A 79 6.42 10.90 3.39
N SER A 80 7.02 9.79 3.74
CA SER A 80 8.40 9.45 3.44
C SER A 80 8.49 7.97 3.08
N SER A 81 8.86 7.66 1.85
CA SER A 81 9.00 6.27 1.40
C SER A 81 9.98 5.46 2.24
N ALA A 82 11.04 6.10 2.76
CA ALA A 82 12.00 5.42 3.63
C ALA A 82 11.37 5.06 4.98
N ARG A 83 10.66 6.01 5.64
CA ARG A 83 9.98 5.77 6.91
C ARG A 83 8.85 4.75 6.76
N GLN A 84 8.06 4.82 5.69
CA GLN A 84 6.98 3.86 5.46
C GLN A 84 7.49 2.45 5.18
N ARG A 85 8.66 2.29 4.52
CA ARG A 85 9.31 0.97 4.42
C ARG A 85 9.84 0.47 5.77
N GLU A 86 10.31 1.37 6.63
CA GLU A 86 10.70 1.04 8.01
C GLU A 86 9.48 0.59 8.82
N ASP A 87 8.34 1.31 8.70
CA ASP A 87 7.07 0.92 9.33
C ASP A 87 6.60 -0.45 8.88
N PHE A 88 6.72 -0.73 7.59
CA PHE A 88 6.36 -2.03 7.04
C PHE A 88 7.25 -3.17 7.58
N ARG A 89 8.59 -2.94 7.69
CA ARG A 89 9.49 -3.90 8.34
C ARG A 89 9.13 -4.13 9.80
N ALA A 90 8.77 -3.06 10.52
CA ALA A 90 8.33 -3.15 11.91
C ALA A 90 7.02 -3.95 12.03
N ALA A 91 6.06 -3.76 11.13
CA ALA A 91 4.83 -4.53 11.08
C ALA A 91 5.09 -6.02 10.82
N VAL A 92 5.98 -6.36 9.87
CA VAL A 92 6.41 -7.75 9.61
C VAL A 92 7.09 -8.35 10.85
N SER A 93 7.96 -7.60 11.51
CA SER A 93 8.63 -8.05 12.74
C SER A 93 7.63 -8.27 13.88
N HIS A 94 6.66 -7.38 14.04
CA HIS A 94 5.57 -7.52 15.02
C HIS A 94 4.76 -8.79 14.74
N ALA A 95 4.33 -9.00 13.49
CA ALA A 95 3.58 -10.20 13.09
C ALA A 95 4.37 -11.49 13.39
N ARG A 96 5.68 -11.52 13.15
CA ARG A 96 6.55 -12.66 13.49
C ARG A 96 6.61 -12.98 14.97
N GLY A 97 6.48 -11.97 15.83
CA GLY A 97 6.49 -12.13 17.28
C GLY A 97 5.18 -12.64 17.87
N LEU A 98 4.09 -12.69 17.10
CA LEU A 98 2.80 -13.14 17.58
C LEU A 98 2.78 -14.65 17.77
N ALA A 99 2.38 -15.14 18.95
CA ALA A 99 2.41 -16.57 19.30
C ALA A 99 1.56 -17.44 18.37
N GLY A 100 0.46 -16.90 17.82
CA GLY A 100 -0.44 -17.60 16.89
C GLY A 100 0.00 -17.57 15.43
N VAL A 101 1.06 -16.83 15.08
CA VAL A 101 1.56 -16.69 13.70
C VAL A 101 2.71 -17.64 13.45
N ASP A 102 2.75 -18.26 12.26
CA ASP A 102 3.91 -18.99 11.78
C ASP A 102 4.92 -18.00 11.18
N PRO A 103 6.08 -17.75 11.80
CA PRO A 103 7.03 -16.75 11.39
C PRO A 103 7.66 -17.01 10.00
N ALA A 104 7.61 -18.25 9.51
CA ALA A 104 8.08 -18.61 8.18
C ALA A 104 7.04 -18.37 7.07
N ARG A 105 5.78 -18.10 7.44
CA ARG A 105 4.67 -17.95 6.49
C ARG A 105 4.04 -16.56 6.58
N ILE A 106 4.87 -15.52 6.37
CA ILE A 106 4.42 -14.13 6.34
C ILE A 106 4.45 -13.62 4.92
N ALA A 107 3.32 -13.10 4.44
CA ALA A 107 3.23 -12.36 3.19
C ALA A 107 3.11 -10.86 3.43
N ILE A 108 3.54 -10.07 2.45
CA ILE A 108 3.32 -8.62 2.40
C ILE A 108 2.27 -8.32 1.33
N TRP A 109 1.29 -7.51 1.69
CA TRP A 109 0.25 -7.02 0.81
C TRP A 109 0.32 -5.50 0.68
N GLY A 110 0.27 -4.97 -0.51
CA GLY A 110 0.25 -3.53 -0.74
C GLY A 110 -0.82 -3.11 -1.74
N TYR A 111 -1.38 -1.91 -1.55
CA TYR A 111 -2.24 -1.23 -2.51
C TYR A 111 -1.55 0.02 -3.03
N SER A 112 -1.57 0.24 -4.35
CA SER A 112 -1.04 1.47 -4.97
C SER A 112 0.41 1.75 -4.52
N LEU A 113 0.67 2.88 -3.84
CA LEU A 113 1.97 3.20 -3.27
C LEU A 113 2.49 2.13 -2.31
N GLY A 114 1.61 1.48 -1.53
CA GLY A 114 1.97 0.37 -0.66
C GLY A 114 2.65 -0.79 -1.40
N THR A 115 2.32 -0.97 -2.68
CA THR A 115 3.00 -1.97 -3.54
C THR A 115 4.44 -1.58 -3.83
N GLY A 116 4.72 -0.27 -3.96
CA GLY A 116 6.09 0.24 -4.10
C GLY A 116 6.94 -0.11 -2.87
N HIS A 117 6.34 -0.04 -1.67
CA HIS A 117 7.01 -0.47 -0.44
C HIS A 117 7.21 -1.99 -0.43
N ALA A 118 6.16 -2.78 -0.69
CA ALA A 118 6.22 -4.24 -0.70
C ALA A 118 7.28 -4.77 -1.69
N GLN A 119 7.24 -4.29 -2.94
CA GLN A 119 8.23 -4.66 -3.95
C GLN A 119 9.65 -4.24 -3.55
N SER A 120 9.83 -3.02 -2.99
CA SER A 120 11.16 -2.58 -2.54
C SER A 120 11.70 -3.46 -1.43
N LEU A 121 10.88 -3.85 -0.46
CA LEU A 121 11.30 -4.75 0.62
C LEU A 121 11.73 -6.10 0.07
N ALA A 122 10.97 -6.67 -0.87
CA ALA A 122 11.31 -7.95 -1.51
C ALA A 122 12.58 -7.83 -2.38
N VAL A 123 12.76 -6.73 -3.13
CA VAL A 123 13.99 -6.43 -3.89
C VAL A 123 15.21 -6.30 -2.98
N ASP A 124 15.03 -5.73 -1.79
CA ASP A 124 16.07 -5.57 -0.77
C ASP A 124 16.33 -6.86 0.04
N GLY A 125 15.68 -7.97 -0.31
CA GLY A 125 15.90 -9.29 0.30
C GLY A 125 15.16 -9.50 1.61
N ALA A 126 14.00 -8.82 1.81
CA ALA A 126 13.15 -9.11 2.97
C ALA A 126 12.73 -10.59 2.96
N ASP A 127 12.91 -11.23 4.12
CA ASP A 127 12.52 -12.62 4.33
C ASP A 127 10.99 -12.71 4.50
N VAL A 128 10.28 -12.82 3.38
CA VAL A 128 8.82 -12.98 3.31
C VAL A 128 8.46 -14.09 2.33
N ALA A 129 7.41 -14.83 2.64
CA ALA A 129 7.02 -16.01 1.88
C ALA A 129 6.33 -15.66 0.56
N ALA A 130 5.67 -14.50 0.47
CA ALA A 130 5.04 -14.02 -0.76
C ALA A 130 4.76 -12.51 -0.69
N ILE A 131 4.52 -11.88 -1.85
CA ILE A 131 3.99 -10.51 -1.93
C ILE A 131 2.73 -10.45 -2.80
N VAL A 132 1.79 -9.59 -2.43
CA VAL A 132 0.59 -9.26 -3.21
C VAL A 132 0.59 -7.78 -3.52
N CYS A 133 0.51 -7.42 -4.79
CA CYS A 133 0.55 -6.05 -5.30
C CYS A 133 -0.77 -5.71 -6.01
N VAL A 134 -1.58 -4.83 -5.42
CA VAL A 134 -2.87 -4.41 -5.96
C VAL A 134 -2.78 -2.99 -6.52
N ALA A 135 -3.22 -2.76 -7.76
CA ALA A 135 -3.03 -1.50 -8.50
C ALA A 135 -1.56 -1.01 -8.46
N PRO A 136 -0.60 -1.81 -8.97
CA PRO A 136 0.81 -1.69 -8.58
C PRO A 136 1.48 -0.40 -9.02
N LEU A 137 2.18 0.27 -8.11
CA LEU A 137 3.13 1.34 -8.41
C LEU A 137 4.50 0.74 -8.73
N VAL A 138 4.96 0.92 -9.97
CA VAL A 138 6.28 0.44 -10.43
C VAL A 138 7.26 1.58 -10.63
N ASN A 139 6.77 2.74 -11.10
CA ASN A 139 7.60 3.92 -11.35
C ASN A 139 6.82 5.19 -11.00
N SER A 140 7.22 5.88 -9.94
CA SER A 140 6.51 7.07 -9.44
C SER A 140 6.47 8.21 -10.47
N ARG A 141 7.56 8.41 -11.23
CA ARG A 141 7.61 9.47 -12.24
C ARG A 141 6.66 9.18 -13.41
N SER A 142 6.62 7.94 -13.84
CA SER A 142 5.69 7.51 -14.89
C SER A 142 4.24 7.64 -14.46
N SER A 143 3.92 7.32 -13.19
CA SER A 143 2.58 7.51 -12.64
C SER A 143 2.18 8.99 -12.59
N LEU A 144 3.07 9.88 -12.13
CA LEU A 144 2.81 11.32 -12.11
C LEU A 144 2.67 11.92 -13.53
N LEU A 145 3.44 11.42 -14.51
CA LEU A 145 3.31 11.82 -15.90
C LEU A 145 2.00 11.33 -16.52
N HIS A 146 1.60 10.11 -16.18
CA HIS A 146 0.38 9.47 -16.67
C HIS A 146 -0.87 10.22 -16.16
N SER A 147 -0.90 10.58 -14.89
CA SER A 147 -2.05 11.24 -14.26
C SER A 147 -2.12 12.76 -14.50
N GLY A 148 -0.99 13.46 -14.70
CA GLY A 148 -1.01 14.93 -14.72
C GLY A 148 -0.01 15.62 -15.66
N GLY A 149 0.92 14.89 -16.27
CA GLY A 149 1.90 15.43 -17.20
C GLY A 149 3.01 16.29 -16.56
N TRP A 150 3.87 16.88 -17.41
CA TRP A 150 5.04 17.64 -16.96
C TRP A 150 4.71 18.92 -16.19
N GLY A 151 3.63 19.64 -16.59
CA GLY A 151 3.18 20.83 -15.89
C GLY A 151 2.74 20.54 -14.45
N HIS A 152 2.15 19.39 -14.23
CA HIS A 152 1.79 18.90 -12.91
C HIS A 152 3.01 18.62 -12.04
N ILE A 153 4.00 17.90 -12.57
CA ILE A 153 5.27 17.64 -11.88
C ILE A 153 5.96 18.95 -11.48
N ALA A 154 5.98 19.95 -12.37
CA ALA A 154 6.58 21.25 -12.06
C ALA A 154 5.85 21.94 -10.88
N LYS A 155 4.51 21.97 -10.87
CA LYS A 155 3.71 22.53 -9.75
C LYS A 155 4.01 21.82 -8.42
N LEU A 156 4.05 20.49 -8.43
CA LEU A 156 4.36 19.68 -7.26
C LEU A 156 5.79 19.95 -6.76
N THR A 157 6.76 20.07 -7.67
CA THR A 157 8.15 20.37 -7.32
C THR A 157 8.28 21.71 -6.61
N VAL A 158 7.61 22.77 -7.12
CA VAL A 158 7.61 24.10 -6.46
C VAL A 158 6.99 24.03 -5.07
N ALA A 159 5.85 23.32 -4.93
CA ALA A 159 5.22 23.11 -3.62
C ALA A 159 6.15 22.35 -2.66
N GLY A 160 6.85 21.33 -3.17
CA GLY A 160 7.81 20.54 -2.41
C GLY A 160 9.00 21.36 -1.92
N ILE A 161 9.58 22.21 -2.78
CA ILE A 161 10.68 23.14 -2.40
C ILE A 161 10.19 24.09 -1.30
N ARG A 162 8.98 24.64 -1.44
CA ARG A 162 8.38 25.51 -0.42
C ARG A 162 8.24 24.78 0.92
N ASP A 163 7.76 23.55 0.92
CA ASP A 163 7.62 22.77 2.14
C ASP A 163 8.97 22.39 2.74
N MET A 164 9.95 22.03 1.94
CA MET A 164 11.30 21.72 2.40
C MET A 164 11.96 22.93 3.07
N SER A 165 11.80 24.14 2.48
CA SER A 165 12.32 25.38 3.06
C SER A 165 11.66 25.69 4.43
N ARG A 166 10.38 25.39 4.58
CA ARG A 166 9.66 25.52 5.86
C ARG A 166 10.14 24.49 6.89
N ALA A 167 10.36 23.25 6.46
CA ALA A 167 10.90 22.19 7.32
C ALA A 167 12.29 22.57 7.87
N TRP A 168 13.16 23.10 7.02
CA TRP A 168 14.49 23.56 7.43
C TRP A 168 14.42 24.67 8.50
N ARG A 169 13.42 25.55 8.39
CA ARG A 169 13.16 26.60 9.39
C ARG A 169 12.33 26.13 10.59
N ARG A 170 12.03 24.83 10.69
CA ARG A 170 11.14 24.24 11.73
C ARG A 170 9.75 24.89 11.77
N ALA A 171 9.29 25.44 10.65
CA ALA A 171 7.97 26.06 10.53
C ALA A 171 6.89 25.01 10.21
N VAL A 172 5.62 25.41 10.34
CA VAL A 172 4.47 24.57 9.99
C VAL A 172 4.61 24.08 8.53
N PRO A 173 4.44 22.78 8.25
CA PRO A 173 4.54 22.23 6.91
C PRO A 173 3.61 22.91 5.89
N HIS A 174 4.08 23.06 4.66
CA HIS A 174 3.23 23.40 3.54
C HIS A 174 2.57 22.11 3.04
N ARG A 175 1.26 22.03 3.21
CA ARG A 175 0.45 20.90 2.75
C ARG A 175 -0.23 21.23 1.45
N ILE A 176 -0.43 20.20 0.63
CA ILE A 176 -1.22 20.22 -0.61
C ILE A 176 -2.27 19.11 -0.51
N PRO A 177 -3.36 19.16 -1.29
CA PRO A 177 -4.28 18.04 -1.37
C PRO A 177 -3.57 16.77 -1.86
N ALA A 178 -3.91 15.64 -1.26
CA ALA A 178 -3.43 14.34 -1.76
C ALA A 178 -4.14 13.97 -3.05
N ILE A 179 -5.45 14.20 -3.10
CA ILE A 179 -6.38 13.87 -4.19
C ILE A 179 -7.09 15.15 -4.62
N GLY A 180 -7.27 15.33 -5.93
CA GLY A 180 -7.98 16.49 -6.47
C GLY A 180 -8.44 16.30 -7.91
N GLU A 181 -9.23 17.27 -8.39
CA GLU A 181 -9.70 17.31 -9.76
C GLU A 181 -8.55 17.49 -10.77
N PRO A 182 -8.73 17.07 -12.03
CA PRO A 182 -7.75 17.28 -13.08
C PRO A 182 -7.27 18.74 -13.17
N GLY A 183 -5.93 18.90 -13.22
CA GLY A 183 -5.30 20.22 -13.24
C GLY A 183 -5.11 20.91 -11.88
N SER A 184 -5.67 20.36 -10.80
CA SER A 184 -5.45 20.83 -9.43
C SER A 184 -4.00 20.59 -8.97
N PRO A 185 -3.52 21.24 -7.89
CA PRO A 185 -2.19 21.00 -7.32
C PRO A 185 -2.13 19.77 -6.40
N ALA A 186 -3.11 18.87 -6.47
CA ALA A 186 -3.11 17.63 -5.70
C ALA A 186 -2.03 16.67 -6.21
N VAL A 187 -1.59 15.72 -5.37
CA VAL A 187 -0.57 14.72 -5.80
C VAL A 187 -1.15 13.79 -6.87
N ILE A 188 -2.37 13.30 -6.67
CA ILE A 188 -3.14 12.52 -7.66
C ILE A 188 -4.29 13.40 -8.12
N ASN A 189 -4.38 13.66 -9.42
CA ASN A 189 -5.40 14.50 -10.05
C ASN A 189 -5.93 13.88 -11.34
N SER A 190 -6.00 12.55 -11.39
CA SER A 190 -6.63 11.82 -12.49
C SER A 190 -8.17 11.98 -12.44
N PRO A 191 -8.88 11.77 -13.56
CA PRO A 191 -10.34 11.99 -13.63
C PRO A 191 -11.16 11.23 -12.59
N ASN A 192 -10.72 10.00 -12.23
CA ASN A 192 -11.43 9.15 -11.28
C ASN A 192 -10.92 9.28 -9.83
N ALA A 193 -9.96 10.17 -9.56
CA ALA A 193 -9.32 10.25 -8.24
C ALA A 193 -10.28 10.73 -7.14
N VAL A 194 -11.04 11.81 -7.39
CA VAL A 194 -11.96 12.37 -6.39
C VAL A 194 -13.14 11.44 -6.11
N PRO A 195 -13.92 10.98 -7.12
CA PRO A 195 -15.03 10.06 -6.86
C PRO A 195 -14.56 8.71 -6.31
N GLY A 196 -13.43 8.20 -6.76
CA GLY A 196 -12.86 6.95 -6.27
C GLY A 196 -12.44 7.03 -4.80
N MET A 197 -11.76 8.10 -4.40
CA MET A 197 -11.38 8.31 -3.00
C MET A 197 -12.61 8.49 -2.11
N ALA A 198 -13.63 9.22 -2.58
CA ALA A 198 -14.88 9.37 -1.83
C ALA A 198 -15.58 8.03 -1.61
N ALA A 199 -15.57 7.15 -2.60
CA ALA A 199 -16.21 5.84 -2.52
C ALA A 199 -15.51 4.87 -1.54
N ILE A 200 -14.18 4.95 -1.38
CA ILE A 200 -13.45 4.10 -0.43
C ILE A 200 -13.36 4.69 0.99
N THR A 201 -13.75 5.96 1.18
CA THR A 201 -13.62 6.63 2.49
C THR A 201 -14.92 6.48 3.29
N PRO A 202 -14.95 5.68 4.37
CA PRO A 202 -16.15 5.50 5.16
C PRO A 202 -16.50 6.76 5.96
N PRO A 203 -17.76 6.96 6.33
CA PRO A 203 -18.16 8.01 7.25
C PRO A 203 -17.41 7.90 8.58
N GLY A 204 -16.85 9.02 9.07
CA GLY A 204 -16.10 9.05 10.30
C GLY A 204 -14.63 8.63 10.20
N SER A 205 -14.14 8.33 8.98
CA SER A 205 -12.73 8.05 8.75
C SER A 205 -11.80 9.14 9.29
N ALA A 206 -10.67 8.74 9.83
CA ALA A 206 -9.60 9.65 10.24
C ALA A 206 -8.82 10.26 9.07
N TRP A 207 -9.12 9.85 7.84
CA TRP A 207 -8.46 10.34 6.64
C TRP A 207 -8.65 11.84 6.43
N ARG A 208 -7.58 12.49 6.00
CA ARG A 208 -7.59 13.91 5.61
C ARG A 208 -6.99 14.05 4.23
N ASN A 209 -7.66 14.81 3.35
CA ASN A 209 -7.16 15.07 2.01
C ASN A 209 -6.01 16.09 2.03
N GLU A 210 -4.91 15.72 2.65
CA GLU A 210 -3.71 16.56 2.74
C GLU A 210 -2.43 15.73 2.82
N VAL A 211 -1.35 16.26 2.27
CA VAL A 211 -0.01 15.69 2.40
C VAL A 211 1.03 16.80 2.46
N CYS A 212 2.10 16.62 3.25
CA CYS A 212 3.25 17.53 3.24
C CYS A 212 3.88 17.56 1.84
N ALA A 213 3.94 18.73 1.20
CA ALA A 213 4.29 18.86 -0.20
C ALA A 213 5.70 18.38 -0.55
N ARG A 214 6.60 18.24 0.46
CA ARG A 214 7.95 17.67 0.27
C ARG A 214 7.97 16.24 -0.24
N ILE A 215 6.82 15.53 -0.28
CA ILE A 215 6.68 14.25 -0.97
C ILE A 215 7.17 14.33 -2.42
N ALA A 216 6.91 15.45 -3.11
CA ALA A 216 7.33 15.68 -4.49
C ALA A 216 8.85 15.67 -4.69
N LEU A 217 9.62 15.84 -3.61
CA LEU A 217 11.09 15.78 -3.62
C LEU A 217 11.64 14.46 -3.09
N SER A 218 10.76 13.53 -2.71
CA SER A 218 11.16 12.20 -2.25
C SER A 218 11.78 11.40 -3.40
N ALA A 219 12.73 10.52 -3.07
CA ALA A 219 13.31 9.61 -4.05
C ALA A 219 12.19 8.77 -4.70
N PRO A 220 12.07 8.80 -6.04
CA PRO A 220 11.01 8.07 -6.73
C PRO A 220 11.21 6.57 -6.64
N TYR A 221 10.13 5.81 -6.69
CA TYR A 221 10.21 4.40 -6.98
C TYR A 221 10.58 4.19 -8.45
N GLU A 222 11.62 3.41 -8.68
CA GLU A 222 12.09 2.97 -9.98
C GLU A 222 12.35 1.46 -9.90
N LEU A 223 11.27 0.70 -9.88
CA LEU A 223 11.31 -0.75 -9.63
C LEU A 223 11.46 -1.57 -10.93
N GLY A 224 11.07 -1.04 -12.06
CA GLY A 224 10.96 -1.68 -13.37
C GLY A 224 11.88 -2.87 -13.68
N ARG A 225 13.21 -2.71 -13.59
CA ARG A 225 14.17 -3.82 -13.76
C ARG A 225 14.56 -4.48 -12.44
N LYS A 226 14.41 -3.76 -11.32
CA LYS A 226 14.84 -4.24 -10.00
C LYS A 226 13.98 -5.39 -9.49
N VAL A 227 12.71 -5.46 -9.93
CA VAL A 227 11.79 -6.56 -9.55
C VAL A 227 12.30 -7.96 -9.91
N ARG A 228 13.27 -8.08 -10.82
CA ARG A 228 13.97 -9.36 -11.12
C ARG A 228 14.71 -9.94 -9.91
N ARG A 229 14.94 -9.14 -8.88
CA ARG A 229 15.59 -9.55 -7.64
C ARG A 229 14.60 -10.05 -6.58
N ILE A 230 13.30 -10.01 -6.87
CA ILE A 230 12.28 -10.59 -6.00
C ILE A 230 12.34 -12.10 -6.14
N ASN A 231 12.71 -12.78 -5.07
CA ASN A 231 12.91 -14.23 -5.06
C ASN A 231 11.71 -15.00 -4.51
N CYS A 232 10.76 -14.33 -3.85
CA CYS A 232 9.51 -14.94 -3.41
C CYS A 232 8.42 -14.88 -4.50
N PRO A 233 7.38 -15.73 -4.43
CA PRO A 233 6.19 -15.61 -5.24
C PRO A 233 5.56 -14.22 -5.12
N ALA A 234 5.11 -13.65 -6.25
CA ALA A 234 4.54 -12.31 -6.30
C ALA A 234 3.30 -12.27 -7.20
N LEU A 235 2.16 -11.87 -6.62
CA LEU A 235 0.93 -11.66 -7.35
C LEU A 235 0.77 -10.17 -7.70
N TYR A 236 0.50 -9.89 -8.97
CA TYR A 236 0.19 -8.56 -9.49
C TYR A 236 -1.26 -8.51 -9.93
N CYS A 237 -2.09 -7.76 -9.20
CA CYS A 237 -3.48 -7.47 -9.53
C CYS A 237 -3.55 -6.13 -10.27
N VAL A 238 -3.70 -6.14 -11.59
CA VAL A 238 -3.61 -4.96 -12.46
C VAL A 238 -4.99 -4.62 -13.01
N PHE A 239 -5.41 -3.36 -12.86
CA PHE A 239 -6.65 -2.85 -13.45
C PHE A 239 -6.34 -2.27 -14.84
N GLU A 240 -7.15 -2.64 -15.85
CA GLU A 240 -6.85 -2.36 -17.25
C GLU A 240 -6.97 -0.87 -17.60
N ASP A 241 -7.86 -0.15 -16.91
CA ASP A 241 -8.14 1.27 -17.11
C ASP A 241 -7.56 2.14 -15.96
N ASP A 242 -6.48 1.68 -15.28
CA ASP A 242 -5.88 2.43 -14.18
C ASP A 242 -5.31 3.77 -14.67
N ASP A 243 -5.97 4.87 -14.29
CA ASP A 243 -5.65 6.25 -14.64
C ASP A 243 -4.63 6.91 -13.68
N VAL A 244 -4.15 6.17 -12.68
CA VAL A 244 -3.13 6.61 -11.72
C VAL A 244 -1.80 5.92 -12.00
N ASN A 245 -1.77 4.60 -12.04
CA ASN A 245 -0.57 3.80 -12.30
C ASN A 245 -0.65 3.12 -13.68
N PRO A 246 0.29 3.40 -14.62
CA PRO A 246 0.23 2.82 -15.94
C PRO A 246 0.16 1.29 -15.92
N PRO A 247 -0.94 0.65 -16.40
CA PRO A 247 -1.14 -0.80 -16.35
C PRO A 247 0.00 -1.58 -17.02
N GLU A 248 0.50 -1.08 -18.15
CA GLU A 248 1.54 -1.73 -18.93
C GLU A 248 2.87 -1.87 -18.17
N LEU A 249 3.22 -0.89 -17.33
CA LEU A 249 4.42 -1.00 -16.49
C LEU A 249 4.24 -2.08 -15.42
N SER A 250 3.05 -2.22 -14.89
CA SER A 250 2.69 -3.22 -13.88
C SER A 250 2.70 -4.63 -14.47
N LYS A 251 2.13 -4.81 -15.67
CA LYS A 251 2.17 -6.08 -16.43
C LYS A 251 3.61 -6.47 -16.74
N GLN A 252 4.43 -5.54 -17.24
CA GLN A 252 5.84 -5.78 -17.49
C GLN A 252 6.63 -6.14 -16.22
N ALA A 253 6.32 -5.53 -15.09
CA ALA A 253 6.95 -5.86 -13.81
C ALA A 253 6.61 -7.29 -13.40
N ALA A 254 5.32 -7.69 -13.46
CA ALA A 254 4.88 -9.05 -13.18
C ALA A 254 5.65 -10.10 -13.99
N HIS A 255 5.80 -9.88 -15.30
CA HIS A 255 6.55 -10.80 -16.18
C HIS A 255 8.07 -10.82 -15.93
N ARG A 256 8.61 -9.81 -15.23
CA ARG A 256 10.05 -9.76 -14.91
C ARG A 256 10.40 -10.43 -13.59
N VAL A 257 9.44 -10.59 -12.69
CA VAL A 257 9.63 -11.32 -11.43
C VAL A 257 9.78 -12.81 -11.73
N PRO A 258 10.80 -13.52 -11.22
CA PRO A 258 11.02 -14.94 -11.50
C PRO A 258 9.80 -15.83 -11.18
N HIS A 259 9.10 -15.52 -10.10
CA HIS A 259 7.89 -16.22 -9.65
C HIS A 259 6.69 -15.25 -9.64
N GLY A 260 6.55 -14.45 -10.71
CA GLY A 260 5.49 -13.47 -10.85
C GLY A 260 4.23 -14.07 -11.46
N GLU A 261 3.08 -13.82 -10.83
CA GLU A 261 1.76 -14.12 -11.38
C GLU A 261 1.03 -12.81 -11.68
N LEU A 262 0.41 -12.74 -12.86
CA LEU A 262 -0.39 -11.59 -13.30
C LEU A 262 -1.88 -11.98 -13.30
N ARG A 263 -2.70 -11.10 -12.73
CA ARG A 263 -4.15 -11.10 -12.90
C ARG A 263 -4.57 -9.72 -13.38
N THR A 264 -5.44 -9.66 -14.38
CA THR A 264 -6.00 -8.42 -14.90
C THR A 264 -7.49 -8.35 -14.63
N TYR A 265 -7.96 -7.14 -14.33
CA TYR A 265 -9.33 -6.87 -13.96
C TYR A 265 -9.85 -5.64 -14.71
N PRO A 266 -11.15 -5.60 -15.05
CA PRO A 266 -11.74 -4.41 -15.65
C PRO A 266 -11.77 -3.25 -14.64
N GLY A 267 -11.80 -2.02 -15.17
CA GLY A 267 -11.95 -0.79 -14.42
C GLY A 267 -10.62 -0.12 -14.05
N GLY A 268 -10.74 1.01 -13.35
CA GLY A 268 -9.63 1.91 -13.01
C GLY A 268 -9.03 1.66 -11.63
N HIS A 269 -8.22 2.63 -11.19
CA HIS A 269 -7.47 2.55 -9.92
C HIS A 269 -8.34 2.23 -8.69
N PHE A 270 -9.58 2.71 -8.66
CA PHE A 270 -10.54 2.53 -7.55
C PHE A 270 -11.62 1.49 -7.84
N ALA A 271 -11.43 0.59 -8.80
CA ALA A 271 -12.44 -0.41 -9.21
C ALA A 271 -12.89 -1.35 -8.09
N LEU A 272 -12.11 -1.46 -7.01
CA LEU A 272 -12.43 -2.26 -5.81
C LEU A 272 -13.66 -1.76 -5.02
N THR A 273 -14.25 -0.64 -5.41
CA THR A 273 -15.54 -0.18 -4.90
C THR A 273 -16.74 -0.96 -5.45
N SER A 274 -16.55 -1.71 -6.54
CA SER A 274 -17.51 -2.69 -7.06
C SER A 274 -17.36 -4.00 -6.30
N GLU A 275 -18.45 -4.50 -5.73
CA GLU A 275 -18.48 -5.77 -4.99
C GLU A 275 -18.03 -6.96 -5.86
N GLU A 276 -18.48 -7.02 -7.12
CA GLU A 276 -18.09 -8.06 -8.08
C GLU A 276 -16.57 -8.07 -8.31
N VAL A 277 -15.98 -6.88 -8.54
CA VAL A 277 -14.54 -6.75 -8.77
C VAL A 277 -13.77 -7.08 -7.50
N PHE A 278 -14.24 -6.60 -6.35
CA PHE A 278 -13.63 -6.90 -5.05
C PHE A 278 -13.60 -8.40 -4.76
N ASP A 279 -14.74 -9.09 -4.92
CA ASP A 279 -14.84 -10.53 -4.65
C ASP A 279 -13.92 -11.35 -5.55
N ARG A 280 -13.84 -10.99 -6.84
CA ARG A 280 -12.94 -11.64 -7.78
C ARG A 280 -11.47 -11.42 -7.41
N VAL A 281 -11.09 -10.16 -7.11
CA VAL A 281 -9.72 -9.81 -6.72
C VAL A 281 -9.33 -10.49 -5.41
N ALA A 282 -10.21 -10.48 -4.40
CA ALA A 282 -9.96 -11.11 -3.11
C ALA A 282 -9.87 -12.65 -3.25
N GLY A 283 -10.73 -13.27 -4.08
CA GLY A 283 -10.68 -14.69 -4.38
C GLY A 283 -9.35 -15.13 -4.99
N ASP A 284 -8.90 -14.43 -6.05
CA ASP A 284 -7.61 -14.70 -6.71
C ASP A 284 -6.41 -14.56 -5.74
N GLN A 285 -6.49 -13.60 -4.80
CA GLN A 285 -5.46 -13.41 -3.77
C GLN A 285 -5.45 -14.55 -2.75
N VAL A 286 -6.63 -14.96 -2.29
CA VAL A 286 -6.76 -16.11 -1.38
C VAL A 286 -6.18 -17.37 -2.02
N ASP A 287 -6.53 -17.64 -3.28
CA ASP A 287 -6.02 -18.82 -3.99
C ASP A 287 -4.50 -18.77 -4.20
N PHE A 288 -3.94 -17.60 -4.51
CA PHE A 288 -2.50 -17.41 -4.58
C PHE A 288 -1.84 -17.66 -3.22
N LEU A 289 -2.34 -17.04 -2.16
CA LEU A 289 -1.77 -17.17 -0.82
C LEU A 289 -1.85 -18.60 -0.29
N ARG A 290 -2.93 -19.34 -0.57
CA ARG A 290 -3.06 -20.76 -0.22
C ARG A 290 -1.96 -21.58 -0.87
N ARG A 291 -1.75 -21.44 -2.17
CA ARG A 291 -0.70 -22.19 -2.89
C ARG A 291 0.71 -21.97 -2.33
N HIS A 292 0.98 -20.77 -1.79
CA HIS A 292 2.34 -20.38 -1.38
C HIS A 292 2.56 -20.34 0.14
N LEU A 293 1.50 -20.25 0.94
CA LEU A 293 1.59 -20.17 2.40
C LEU A 293 1.02 -21.36 3.13
N GLU A 294 0.16 -22.17 2.51
CA GLU A 294 -0.30 -23.42 3.15
C GLU A 294 0.78 -24.51 3.01
N ARG A 295 0.95 -25.30 4.06
CA ARG A 295 1.82 -26.48 3.98
C ARG A 295 1.12 -27.54 3.12
N PRO A 296 1.81 -28.21 2.21
CA PRO A 296 1.23 -29.39 1.59
C PRO A 296 0.82 -30.36 2.69
N SER A 297 -0.42 -30.79 2.65
CA SER A 297 -1.03 -31.77 3.56
C SER A 297 -0.34 -33.15 3.48
#